data_40afe5280d78956d08476093b7076cb0
#
_entry.id   40afe5280d78956d08476093b7076cb0
#
_cell.length_a   1.000
_cell.length_b   1.000
_cell.length_c   1.000
_cell.angle_alpha   90.00
_cell.angle_beta   90.00
_cell.angle_gamma   90.00
#
_symmetry.space_group_name_H-M   'P 1'
#
loop_
_entity.id
_entity.type
_entity.pdbx_description
1 polymer ?
#
loop_
_entity_poly.entity_id
_entity_poly.type
_entity_poly.pdbx_seq_one_letter_code
_entity_poly.pdbx_strand_id
1 'polypeptide(L)'
;HIAIDSEAVAEAATRLDPANPEFNEDSLNEQIFAAAPTPEQRAALERVENLLALIEGWVDVVTSLAARPYLPHLEQLRELMRRRRALGGPVEKILGSLIGLKMRPRRARDAAKLFQLVTQDGGSDAREKLWAHPDLIPNSNELDSPETFVALRRAEAEASADIDQALESLLDGS
;
A
#
# COMPACT_ATOMS: atom_id res chain seq x y z
N HIS A 1 4.48 -19.44 -1.42
CA HIS A 1 4.30 -20.64 -0.60
C HIS A 1 4.11 -20.20 0.84
N ILE A 2 2.93 -20.39 1.39
CA ILE A 2 2.68 -20.32 2.83
C ILE A 2 3.26 -21.64 3.36
N ALA A 3 4.41 -21.60 4.01
CA ALA A 3 4.93 -22.76 4.72
C ALA A 3 4.04 -22.97 5.95
N ILE A 4 3.18 -23.96 5.88
CA ILE A 4 2.45 -24.45 7.06
C ILE A 4 3.45 -25.30 7.81
N ASP A 5 3.80 -24.88 9.02
CA ASP A 5 4.61 -25.68 9.94
C ASP A 5 3.77 -26.88 10.38
N SER A 6 4.04 -28.04 9.74
CA SER A 6 3.31 -29.27 10.01
C SER A 6 3.55 -29.80 11.43
N GLU A 7 4.65 -29.43 12.07
CA GLU A 7 4.97 -29.83 13.43
C GLU A 7 4.16 -28.99 14.44
N ALA A 8 4.04 -27.68 14.21
CA ALA A 8 3.17 -26.79 14.99
C ALA A 8 1.69 -27.17 14.84
N VAL A 9 1.26 -27.59 13.63
CA VAL A 9 -0.12 -28.07 13.40
C VAL A 9 -0.37 -29.40 14.14
N ALA A 10 0.59 -30.34 14.15
CA ALA A 10 0.46 -31.61 14.86
C ALA A 10 0.47 -31.41 16.38
N GLU A 11 1.27 -30.49 16.90
CA GLU A 11 1.31 -30.12 18.32
C GLU A 11 0.00 -29.41 18.76
N ALA A 12 -0.52 -28.52 17.92
CA ALA A 12 -1.82 -27.90 18.13
C ALA A 12 -2.97 -28.92 18.08
N ALA A 13 -2.92 -29.89 17.16
CA ALA A 13 -3.92 -30.96 17.06
C ALA A 13 -3.92 -31.89 18.27
N THR A 14 -2.75 -32.12 18.91
CA THR A 14 -2.66 -32.93 20.15
C THR A 14 -3.18 -32.19 21.39
N ARG A 15 -3.23 -30.85 21.35
CA ARG A 15 -3.82 -30.02 22.41
C ARG A 15 -5.34 -29.81 22.24
N LEU A 16 -5.90 -30.26 21.12
CA LEU A 16 -7.31 -30.25 20.77
C LEU A 16 -8.06 -31.39 21.46
N ASP A 17 -7.98 -31.48 22.79
CA ASP A 17 -8.89 -32.34 23.56
C ASP A 17 -10.18 -31.56 23.84
N PRO A 18 -11.35 -31.98 23.27
CA PRO A 18 -12.63 -31.33 23.53
C PRO A 18 -13.05 -31.35 25.01
N ALA A 19 -12.34 -32.11 25.83
CA ALA A 19 -12.56 -32.19 27.27
C ALA A 19 -11.76 -31.15 28.07
N ASN A 20 -10.91 -30.36 27.43
CA ASN A 20 -10.16 -29.31 28.10
C ASN A 20 -11.01 -28.04 28.27
N PRO A 21 -11.29 -27.60 29.52
CA PRO A 21 -12.12 -26.41 29.78
C PRO A 21 -11.49 -25.09 29.33
N GLU A 22 -10.22 -25.07 28.89
CA GLU A 22 -9.54 -23.93 28.30
C GLU A 22 -9.68 -23.86 26.75
N PHE A 23 -10.50 -24.78 26.20
CA PHE A 23 -10.79 -24.77 24.77
C PHE A 23 -11.59 -23.50 24.39
N ASN A 24 -10.94 -22.55 23.78
CA ASN A 24 -11.56 -21.35 23.23
C ASN A 24 -11.21 -21.25 21.74
N GLU A 25 -12.24 -21.09 20.89
CA GLU A 25 -12.06 -20.93 19.43
C GLU A 25 -11.12 -19.77 19.08
N ASP A 26 -11.07 -18.71 19.90
CA ASP A 26 -10.15 -17.59 19.73
C ASP A 26 -8.69 -17.98 20.01
N SER A 27 -8.44 -18.85 21.00
CA SER A 27 -7.10 -19.36 21.31
C SER A 27 -6.58 -20.34 20.26
N LEU A 28 -7.46 -21.05 19.56
CA LEU A 28 -7.13 -21.89 18.41
C LEU A 28 -6.65 -21.05 17.22
N ASN A 29 -7.38 -20.01 16.90
CA ASN A 29 -6.99 -19.08 15.83
C ASN A 29 -5.64 -18.42 16.14
N GLU A 30 -5.39 -18.02 17.40
CA GLU A 30 -4.09 -17.48 17.79
C GLU A 30 -2.97 -18.51 17.68
N GLN A 31 -3.19 -19.76 18.04
CA GLN A 31 -2.12 -20.79 18.06
C GLN A 31 -1.84 -21.38 16.67
N ILE A 32 -2.87 -21.60 15.83
CA ILE A 32 -2.70 -22.16 14.48
C ILE A 32 -2.11 -21.12 13.52
N PHE A 33 -2.44 -19.84 13.72
CA PHE A 33 -1.97 -18.74 12.86
C PHE A 33 -0.88 -17.87 13.51
N ALA A 34 -0.51 -18.11 14.77
CA ALA A 34 0.48 -17.34 15.52
C ALA A 34 1.92 -17.84 15.37
N ALA A 35 2.24 -18.70 14.41
CA ALA A 35 3.61 -18.87 13.99
C ALA A 35 4.12 -17.49 13.54
N ALA A 36 5.04 -16.91 14.31
CA ALA A 36 5.58 -15.59 13.98
C ALA A 36 6.04 -15.59 12.52
N PRO A 37 5.53 -14.68 11.67
CA PRO A 37 5.82 -14.72 10.24
C PRO A 37 7.33 -14.68 10.01
N THR A 38 7.84 -15.51 9.11
CA THR A 38 9.25 -15.51 8.74
C THR A 38 9.66 -14.12 8.24
N PRO A 39 10.95 -13.78 8.22
CA PRO A 39 11.42 -12.51 7.64
C PRO A 39 10.91 -12.29 6.21
N GLU A 40 10.87 -13.35 5.39
CA GLU A 40 10.38 -13.31 4.02
C GLU A 40 8.87 -13.06 3.95
N GLN A 41 8.11 -13.68 4.82
CA GLN A 41 6.66 -13.45 4.93
C GLN A 41 6.37 -12.02 5.38
N ARG A 42 7.13 -11.49 6.34
CA ARG A 42 6.99 -10.08 6.77
C ARG A 42 7.30 -9.12 5.63
N ALA A 43 8.37 -9.35 4.88
CA ALA A 43 8.72 -8.53 3.73
C ALA A 43 7.65 -8.61 2.62
N ALA A 44 7.04 -9.77 2.40
CA ALA A 44 5.95 -9.93 1.45
C ALA A 44 4.68 -9.20 1.91
N LEU A 45 4.31 -9.32 3.19
CA LEU A 45 3.17 -8.60 3.78
C LEU A 45 3.37 -7.09 3.70
N GLU A 46 4.57 -6.58 4.00
CA GLU A 46 4.87 -5.16 3.89
C GLU A 46 4.70 -4.62 2.48
N ARG A 47 5.11 -5.38 1.45
CA ARG A 47 4.86 -5.00 0.05
C ARG A 47 3.38 -4.94 -0.28
N VAL A 48 2.59 -5.91 0.20
CA VAL A 48 1.14 -5.92 0.01
C VAL A 48 0.48 -4.76 0.73
N GLU A 49 0.86 -4.48 1.99
CA GLU A 49 0.36 -3.33 2.76
C GLU A 49 0.68 -2.00 2.06
N ASN A 50 1.90 -1.86 1.52
CA ASN A 50 2.30 -0.68 0.77
C ASN A 50 1.46 -0.51 -0.51
N LEU A 51 1.28 -1.58 -1.28
CA LEU A 51 0.48 -1.56 -2.51
C LEU A 51 -0.99 -1.20 -2.22
N LEU A 52 -1.58 -1.77 -1.18
CA LEU A 52 -2.94 -1.44 -0.75
C LEU A 52 -3.08 0.02 -0.35
N ALA A 53 -2.10 0.56 0.40
CA ALA A 53 -2.08 1.97 0.76
C ALA A 53 -2.00 2.89 -0.48
N LEU A 54 -1.16 2.52 -1.47
CA LEU A 54 -1.06 3.24 -2.74
C LEU A 54 -2.38 3.21 -3.52
N ILE A 55 -3.03 2.03 -3.64
CA ILE A 55 -4.34 1.91 -4.30
C ILE A 55 -5.38 2.80 -3.61
N GLU A 56 -5.47 2.76 -2.27
CA GLU A 56 -6.39 3.62 -1.52
C GLU A 56 -6.12 5.11 -1.74
N GLY A 57 -4.84 5.52 -1.70
CA GLY A 57 -4.45 6.89 -1.93
C GLY A 57 -4.77 7.36 -3.35
N TRP A 58 -4.49 6.53 -4.36
CA TRP A 58 -4.83 6.80 -5.76
C TRP A 58 -6.35 6.94 -5.94
N VAL A 59 -7.14 6.01 -5.40
CA VAL A 59 -8.62 6.07 -5.44
C VAL A 59 -9.14 7.34 -4.79
N ASP A 60 -8.61 7.74 -3.62
CA ASP A 60 -9.03 8.99 -2.94
C ASP A 60 -8.77 10.22 -3.81
N VAL A 61 -7.65 10.29 -4.50
CA VAL A 61 -7.29 11.42 -5.38
C VAL A 61 -8.15 11.44 -6.64
N VAL A 62 -8.23 10.32 -7.36
CA VAL A 62 -8.97 10.24 -8.64
C VAL A 62 -10.45 10.50 -8.43
N THR A 63 -11.06 9.86 -7.42
CA THR A 63 -12.48 10.09 -7.12
C THR A 63 -12.76 11.51 -6.67
N SER A 64 -11.83 12.12 -5.91
CA SER A 64 -11.96 13.52 -5.47
C SER A 64 -11.86 14.50 -6.64
N LEU A 65 -10.94 14.29 -7.56
CA LEU A 65 -10.80 15.11 -8.76
C LEU A 65 -12.05 15.01 -9.65
N ALA A 66 -12.56 13.80 -9.86
CA ALA A 66 -13.76 13.55 -10.65
C ALA A 66 -15.03 14.12 -10.01
N ALA A 67 -15.14 14.07 -8.68
CA ALA A 67 -16.32 14.51 -7.95
C ALA A 67 -16.37 16.03 -7.70
N ARG A 68 -15.20 16.71 -7.69
CA ARG A 68 -15.08 18.15 -7.37
C ARG A 68 -16.05 19.04 -8.12
N PRO A 69 -16.29 18.88 -9.44
CA PRO A 69 -17.22 19.76 -10.18
C PRO A 69 -18.68 19.56 -9.78
N TYR A 70 -19.04 18.44 -9.16
CA TYR A 70 -20.42 18.04 -8.92
C TYR A 70 -20.84 18.09 -7.45
N LEU A 71 -19.87 18.07 -6.51
CA LEU A 71 -20.12 17.95 -5.08
C LEU A 71 -19.59 19.17 -4.30
N PRO A 72 -20.44 20.15 -3.96
CA PRO A 72 -20.05 21.35 -3.20
C PRO A 72 -19.45 21.04 -1.82
N HIS A 73 -19.87 19.92 -1.20
CA HIS A 73 -19.42 19.49 0.14
C HIS A 73 -18.48 18.29 0.09
N LEU A 74 -17.69 18.18 -0.98
CA LEU A 74 -16.79 17.05 -1.20
C LEU A 74 -15.82 16.82 -0.03
N GLU A 75 -15.25 17.88 0.54
CA GLU A 75 -14.24 17.73 1.61
C GLU A 75 -14.86 17.15 2.90
N GLN A 76 -16.08 17.53 3.25
CA GLN A 76 -16.78 16.95 4.39
C GLN A 76 -17.09 15.46 4.16
N LEU A 77 -17.49 15.11 2.94
CA LEU A 77 -17.76 13.72 2.56
C LEU A 77 -16.47 12.87 2.58
N ARG A 78 -15.38 13.41 2.06
CA ARG A 78 -14.06 12.74 2.11
C ARG A 78 -13.62 12.48 3.55
N GLU A 79 -13.78 13.46 4.43
CA GLU A 79 -13.43 13.31 5.84
C GLU A 79 -14.30 12.25 6.52
N LEU A 80 -15.61 12.22 6.24
CA LEU A 80 -16.53 11.19 6.74
C LEU A 80 -16.10 9.80 6.30
N MET A 81 -15.74 9.63 5.01
CA MET A 81 -15.28 8.36 4.45
C MET A 81 -13.94 7.91 5.05
N ARG A 82 -13.00 8.85 5.28
CA ARG A 82 -11.74 8.55 5.96
C ARG A 82 -11.97 8.06 7.39
N ARG A 83 -12.84 8.73 8.15
CA ARG A 83 -13.20 8.29 9.52
C ARG A 83 -13.83 6.90 9.51
N ARG A 84 -14.73 6.64 8.57
CA ARG A 84 -15.36 5.32 8.43
C ARG A 84 -14.34 4.21 8.14
N ARG A 85 -13.40 4.46 7.23
CA ARG A 85 -12.32 3.51 6.92
C ARG A 85 -11.39 3.29 8.11
N ALA A 86 -11.07 4.33 8.88
CA ALA A 86 -10.22 4.23 10.07
C ALA A 86 -10.79 3.34 11.19
N LEU A 87 -12.11 3.10 11.18
CA LEU A 87 -12.76 2.17 12.12
C LEU A 87 -12.54 0.68 11.77
N GLY A 88 -11.98 0.41 10.58
CA GLY A 88 -11.77 -0.94 10.04
C GLY A 88 -13.07 -1.66 9.68
N GLY A 89 -13.02 -2.42 8.59
CA GLY A 89 -14.14 -3.26 8.16
C GLY A 89 -14.03 -4.70 8.69
N PRO A 90 -15.11 -5.50 8.62
CA PRO A 90 -15.05 -6.93 8.98
C PRO A 90 -13.98 -7.70 8.20
N VAL A 91 -13.84 -7.41 6.91
CA VAL A 91 -12.84 -8.04 6.03
C VAL A 91 -11.41 -7.73 6.49
N GLU A 92 -11.14 -6.49 6.88
CA GLU A 92 -9.84 -6.07 7.40
C GLU A 92 -9.48 -6.80 8.70
N LYS A 93 -10.45 -6.96 9.59
CA LYS A 93 -10.26 -7.74 10.84
C LYS A 93 -9.95 -9.20 10.54
N ILE A 94 -10.68 -9.82 9.59
CA ILE A 94 -10.46 -11.21 9.18
C ILE A 94 -9.07 -11.36 8.54
N LEU A 95 -8.69 -10.51 7.60
CA LEU A 95 -7.36 -10.56 6.98
C LEU A 95 -6.25 -10.29 7.98
N GLY A 96 -6.48 -9.36 8.93
CA GLY A 96 -5.54 -9.09 10.02
C GLY A 96 -5.30 -10.32 10.90
N SER A 97 -6.36 -11.07 11.25
CA SER A 97 -6.23 -12.27 12.06
C SER A 97 -5.64 -13.46 11.31
N LEU A 98 -6.01 -13.66 10.03
CA LEU A 98 -5.60 -14.83 9.26
C LEU A 98 -4.16 -14.75 8.72
N ILE A 99 -3.73 -13.60 8.24
CA ILE A 99 -2.43 -13.45 7.56
C ILE A 99 -1.56 -12.33 8.14
N GLY A 100 -2.00 -11.68 9.22
CA GLY A 100 -1.27 -10.59 9.87
C GLY A 100 -1.27 -9.28 9.06
N LEU A 101 -2.12 -9.14 8.04
CA LEU A 101 -2.22 -7.93 7.22
C LEU A 101 -2.76 -6.76 8.04
N LYS A 102 -2.02 -5.65 8.08
CA LYS A 102 -2.40 -4.45 8.83
C LYS A 102 -2.61 -3.28 7.88
N MET A 103 -3.87 -2.93 7.66
CA MET A 103 -4.18 -1.67 6.97
C MET A 103 -3.84 -0.48 7.88
N ARG A 104 -2.97 0.40 7.39
CA ARG A 104 -2.50 1.58 8.16
C ARG A 104 -3.12 2.85 7.56
N PRO A 105 -4.15 3.45 8.20
CA PRO A 105 -4.82 4.65 7.67
C PRO A 105 -3.88 5.84 7.43
N ARG A 106 -2.75 5.90 8.15
CA ARG A 106 -1.71 6.91 7.93
C ARG A 106 -1.06 6.72 6.57
N ARG A 107 -0.66 5.49 6.20
CA ARG A 107 -0.02 5.21 4.91
C ARG A 107 -0.92 5.52 3.71
N ALA A 108 -2.23 5.25 3.81
CA ALA A 108 -3.19 5.63 2.77
C ALA A 108 -3.26 7.16 2.59
N ARG A 109 -3.10 7.95 3.68
CA ARG A 109 -3.04 9.42 3.59
C ARG A 109 -1.73 9.91 2.96
N ASP A 110 -0.61 9.29 3.31
CA ASP A 110 0.69 9.61 2.73
C ASP A 110 0.69 9.27 1.23
N ALA A 111 0.07 8.14 0.84
CA ALA A 111 -0.16 7.78 -0.56
C ALA A 111 -1.05 8.79 -1.30
N ALA A 112 -2.16 9.22 -0.70
CA ALA A 112 -3.01 10.25 -1.29
C ALA A 112 -2.23 11.55 -1.50
N LYS A 113 -1.40 11.96 -0.54
CA LYS A 113 -0.52 13.12 -0.67
C LYS A 113 0.49 12.96 -1.80
N LEU A 114 1.12 11.79 -1.92
CA LEU A 114 2.05 11.48 -3.01
C LEU A 114 1.37 11.64 -4.37
N PHE A 115 0.21 11.00 -4.58
CA PHE A 115 -0.50 11.11 -5.85
C PHE A 115 -1.03 12.51 -6.14
N GLN A 116 -1.38 13.31 -5.11
CA GLN A 116 -1.71 14.72 -5.28
C GLN A 116 -0.52 15.52 -5.78
N LEU A 117 0.66 15.35 -5.17
CA LEU A 117 1.89 16.04 -5.56
C LEU A 117 2.33 15.64 -6.97
N VAL A 118 2.32 14.36 -7.32
CA VAL A 118 2.63 13.88 -8.68
C VAL A 118 1.64 14.47 -9.69
N THR A 119 0.35 14.54 -9.35
CA THR A 119 -0.66 15.14 -10.24
C THR A 119 -0.46 16.63 -10.41
N GLN A 120 -0.02 17.34 -9.37
CA GLN A 120 0.27 18.79 -9.45
C GLN A 120 1.53 19.06 -10.27
N ASP A 121 2.52 18.19 -10.21
CA ASP A 121 3.80 18.34 -10.90
C ASP A 121 3.69 18.00 -12.41
N GLY A 122 3.14 16.84 -12.74
CA GLY A 122 3.13 16.30 -14.11
C GLY A 122 1.76 15.88 -14.65
N GLY A 123 0.67 16.28 -13.98
CA GLY A 123 -0.70 15.97 -14.43
C GLY A 123 -1.14 14.52 -14.18
N SER A 124 -2.25 14.17 -14.83
CA SER A 124 -2.82 12.83 -14.77
C SER A 124 -1.87 11.76 -15.33
N ASP A 125 -1.17 12.08 -16.40
CA ASP A 125 -0.32 11.12 -17.10
C ASP A 125 0.89 10.73 -16.26
N ALA A 126 1.51 11.66 -15.56
CA ALA A 126 2.58 11.37 -14.60
C ALA A 126 2.09 10.48 -13.45
N ARG A 127 0.88 10.72 -12.96
CA ARG A 127 0.25 9.89 -11.93
C ARG A 127 -0.01 8.47 -12.43
N GLU A 128 -0.61 8.30 -13.60
CA GLU A 128 -0.92 6.98 -14.15
C GLU A 128 0.35 6.21 -14.56
N LYS A 129 1.40 6.91 -14.97
CA LYS A 129 2.70 6.31 -15.31
C LYS A 129 3.32 5.52 -14.15
N LEU A 130 3.00 5.85 -12.89
CA LEU A 130 3.49 5.10 -11.73
C LEU A 130 2.99 3.65 -11.71
N TRP A 131 1.89 3.34 -12.40
CA TRP A 131 1.33 1.99 -12.52
C TRP A 131 1.81 1.23 -13.75
N ALA A 132 2.57 1.86 -14.63
CA ALA A 132 2.98 1.27 -15.91
C ALA A 132 4.01 0.13 -15.75
N HIS A 133 4.81 0.15 -14.67
CA HIS A 133 5.81 -0.89 -14.40
C HIS A 133 6.00 -1.05 -12.89
N PRO A 134 6.27 -2.28 -12.39
CA PRO A 134 6.51 -2.51 -10.96
C PRO A 134 7.62 -1.65 -10.34
N ASP A 135 8.68 -1.35 -11.09
CA ASP A 135 9.81 -0.53 -10.62
C ASP A 135 9.45 0.97 -10.49
N LEU A 136 8.33 1.40 -11.06
CA LEU A 136 7.83 2.77 -10.94
C LEU A 136 6.93 2.95 -9.72
N ILE A 137 6.48 1.85 -9.12
CA ILE A 137 5.61 1.88 -7.95
C ILE A 137 6.41 2.35 -6.73
N PRO A 138 5.98 3.42 -6.04
CA PRO A 138 6.68 3.92 -4.86
C PRO A 138 6.82 2.86 -3.77
N ASN A 139 8.01 2.68 -3.25
CA ASN A 139 8.28 1.80 -2.11
C ASN A 139 7.89 2.45 -0.77
N SER A 140 8.03 1.70 0.33
CA SER A 140 7.66 2.16 1.67
C SER A 140 8.37 3.44 2.10
N ASN A 141 9.68 3.58 1.78
CA ASN A 141 10.47 4.75 2.17
C ASN A 141 10.08 6.00 1.35
N GLU A 142 9.80 5.80 0.06
CA GLU A 142 9.32 6.85 -0.83
C GLU A 142 7.93 7.33 -0.44
N LEU A 143 7.08 6.41 0.02
CA LEU A 143 5.75 6.73 0.53
C LEU A 143 5.82 7.53 1.85
N ASP A 144 6.81 7.28 2.69
CA ASP A 144 7.03 8.03 3.94
C ASP A 144 7.52 9.47 3.71
N SER A 145 8.00 9.80 2.48
CA SER A 145 8.54 11.11 2.11
C SER A 145 8.06 11.56 0.72
N PRO A 146 6.76 11.82 0.52
CA PRO A 146 6.17 12.11 -0.79
C PRO A 146 6.80 13.31 -1.51
N GLU A 147 7.18 14.37 -0.79
CA GLU A 147 7.82 15.55 -1.36
C GLU A 147 9.19 15.24 -1.93
N THR A 148 9.98 14.45 -1.20
CA THR A 148 11.30 14.01 -1.64
C THR A 148 11.19 13.13 -2.89
N PHE A 149 10.21 12.22 -2.91
CA PHE A 149 9.95 11.38 -4.08
C PHE A 149 9.70 12.21 -5.33
N VAL A 150 8.81 13.20 -5.27
CA VAL A 150 8.49 14.07 -6.43
C VAL A 150 9.69 14.89 -6.87
N ALA A 151 10.45 15.44 -5.89
CA ALA A 151 11.65 16.23 -6.21
C ALA A 151 12.73 15.38 -6.91
N LEU A 152 12.96 14.15 -6.45
CA LEU A 152 13.91 13.24 -7.08
C LEU A 152 13.47 12.85 -8.50
N ARG A 153 12.19 12.52 -8.70
CA ARG A 153 11.64 12.19 -10.02
C ARG A 153 11.75 13.35 -11.01
N ARG A 154 11.54 14.58 -10.53
CA ARG A 154 11.74 15.77 -11.34
C ARG A 154 13.20 15.92 -11.77
N ALA A 155 14.13 15.80 -10.82
CA ALA A 155 15.56 15.90 -11.12
C ALA A 155 16.03 14.80 -12.10
N GLU A 156 15.52 13.56 -11.96
CA GLU A 156 15.78 12.47 -12.89
C GLU A 156 15.25 12.78 -14.31
N ALA A 157 14.04 13.33 -14.40
CA ALA A 157 13.45 13.71 -15.69
C ALA A 157 14.20 14.84 -16.38
N GLU A 158 14.63 15.86 -15.62
CA GLU A 158 15.47 16.96 -16.12
C GLU A 158 16.83 16.45 -16.64
N ALA A 159 17.51 15.58 -15.84
CA ALA A 159 18.78 14.99 -16.25
C ALA A 159 18.64 14.11 -17.52
N SER A 160 17.54 13.36 -17.65
CA SER A 160 17.26 12.56 -18.85
C SER A 160 17.03 13.45 -20.08
N ALA A 161 16.27 14.54 -19.94
CA ALA A 161 16.03 15.48 -21.01
C ALA A 161 17.33 16.16 -21.50
N ASP A 162 18.23 16.51 -20.58
CA ASP A 162 19.54 17.09 -20.91
C ASP A 162 20.40 16.10 -21.70
N ILE A 163 20.37 14.82 -21.34
CA ILE A 163 21.09 13.75 -22.05
C ILE A 163 20.53 13.57 -23.47
N ASP A 164 19.20 13.50 -23.58
CA ASP A 164 18.52 13.33 -24.87
C ASP A 164 18.83 14.51 -25.81
N GLN A 165 18.80 15.75 -25.31
CA GLN A 165 19.18 16.93 -26.07
C GLN A 165 20.65 16.93 -26.51
N ALA A 166 21.55 16.46 -25.61
CA ALA A 166 22.96 16.33 -25.97
C ALA A 166 23.18 15.28 -27.07
N LEU A 167 22.47 14.16 -27.02
CA LEU A 167 22.50 13.11 -28.04
C LEU A 167 21.96 13.60 -29.38
N GLU A 168 20.83 14.30 -29.40
CA GLU A 168 20.27 14.90 -30.62
C GLU A 168 21.27 15.89 -31.28
N SER A 169 21.90 16.75 -30.48
CA SER A 169 22.89 17.70 -30.98
C SER A 169 24.13 17.04 -31.59
N LEU A 170 24.53 15.86 -31.07
CA LEU A 170 25.63 15.07 -31.65
C LEU A 170 25.24 14.40 -32.97
N LEU A 171 23.98 13.96 -33.09
CA LEU A 171 23.47 13.32 -34.30
C LEU A 171 23.25 14.31 -35.45
N ASP A 172 22.77 15.51 -35.12
CA ASP A 172 22.52 16.58 -36.11
C ASP A 172 23.82 17.29 -36.58
N GLY A 173 24.91 17.17 -35.81
CA GLY A 173 26.23 17.75 -36.13
C GLY A 173 27.15 16.86 -36.97
N SER A 174 26.68 15.71 -37.45
CA SER A 174 27.40 14.75 -38.29
C SER A 174 26.86 14.76 -39.71
#